data_a3112ac35f75532e22fdee3309783d5b
#
_entry.id   a3112ac35f75532e22fdee3309783d5b
#
_cell.length_a   1.000
_cell.length_b   1.000
_cell.length_c   1.000
_cell.angle_alpha   90.00
_cell.angle_beta   90.00
_cell.angle_gamma   90.00
#
_symmetry.space_group_name_H-M   'P 1'
#
loop_
_entity.id
_entity.type
_entity.pdbx_description
1 polymer ?
#
loop_
_entity_poly.entity_id
_entity_poly.type
_entity_poly.pdbx_seq_one_letter_code
_entity_poly.pdbx_strand_id
1 'polypeptide(L)'
;VCCALPVDAPGVIHIFGRQTNDDRKMCGSIDQGNAQYGIVGGECLTVLDNVFVPWERVFMCGEYQFSGLLVERFACYHRANYGGCKSGVSDIVIGAAALMADYSGYGKAGHVKEKLNEMIHMEESLWACSLACSCEGKCTPSGAYFVDPLLANVGKHNVTKLIYDFDRLAQDIGGGIIAT
;
A
#
# COMPACT_ATOMS: atom_id res chain seq x y z
N VAL A 1 -0.98 24.67 7.58
CA VAL A 1 -0.80 24.24 8.97
C VAL A 1 -0.39 22.77 8.99
N CYS A 2 0.60 22.43 9.79
CA CYS A 2 1.00 21.06 10.07
C CYS A 2 0.91 20.86 11.59
N CYS A 3 0.13 19.86 12.02
CA CYS A 3 -0.10 19.62 13.45
C CYS A 3 -0.37 18.13 13.70
N ALA A 4 -0.22 17.71 14.95
CA ALA A 4 -0.64 16.41 15.43
C ALA A 4 -2.00 16.51 16.10
N LEU A 5 -2.92 15.64 15.71
CA LEU A 5 -4.24 15.53 16.32
C LEU A 5 -4.41 14.15 16.97
N PRO A 6 -4.86 14.04 18.21
CA PRO A 6 -5.34 12.77 18.73
C PRO A 6 -6.52 12.28 17.89
N VAL A 7 -6.55 11.00 17.63
CA VAL A 7 -7.61 10.39 16.81
C VAL A 7 -9.01 10.53 17.42
N ASP A 8 -9.06 10.63 18.73
CA ASP A 8 -10.25 10.76 19.57
C ASP A 8 -10.49 12.19 20.08
N ALA A 9 -9.80 13.20 19.52
CA ALA A 9 -9.99 14.58 19.95
C ALA A 9 -11.43 15.03 19.69
N PRO A 10 -12.02 15.81 20.62
CA PRO A 10 -13.36 16.37 20.41
C PRO A 10 -13.48 17.11 19.08
N GLY A 11 -14.51 16.78 18.32
CA GLY A 11 -14.75 17.33 16.99
C GLY A 11 -14.06 16.60 15.84
N VAL A 12 -13.25 15.57 16.11
CA VAL A 12 -12.70 14.68 15.08
C VAL A 12 -13.71 13.57 14.80
N ILE A 13 -14.16 13.48 13.55
CA ILE A 13 -15.12 12.49 13.09
C ILE A 13 -14.51 11.69 11.95
N HIS A 14 -14.52 10.36 12.07
CA HIS A 14 -14.03 9.46 11.06
C HIS A 14 -15.19 8.75 10.35
N ILE A 15 -15.32 8.97 9.05
CA ILE A 15 -16.30 8.29 8.19
C ILE A 15 -15.54 7.22 7.40
N PHE A 16 -15.70 5.97 7.78
CA PHE A 16 -14.99 4.86 7.15
C PHE A 16 -15.60 4.50 5.79
N GLY A 17 -14.75 4.45 4.76
CA GLY A 17 -15.08 3.95 3.44
C GLY A 17 -14.99 2.42 3.39
N ARG A 18 -16.03 1.76 3.85
CA ARG A 18 -16.10 0.30 3.92
C ARG A 18 -17.12 -0.23 2.93
N GLN A 19 -16.82 -1.36 2.28
CA GLN A 19 -17.83 -2.07 1.52
C GLN A 19 -18.91 -2.65 2.43
N THR A 20 -20.16 -2.64 2.00
CA THR A 20 -21.30 -3.04 2.82
C THR A 20 -21.29 -4.49 3.26
N ASN A 21 -20.61 -5.36 2.50
CA ASN A 21 -20.43 -6.78 2.80
C ASN A 21 -19.10 -7.09 3.49
N ASP A 22 -18.31 -6.09 3.87
CA ASP A 22 -17.03 -6.29 4.53
C ASP A 22 -17.22 -6.48 6.03
N ASP A 23 -17.24 -7.72 6.48
CA ASP A 23 -17.38 -8.12 7.87
C ASP A 23 -16.07 -8.63 8.50
N ARG A 24 -14.93 -8.44 7.82
CA ARG A 24 -13.61 -8.91 8.24
C ARG A 24 -13.22 -8.54 9.67
N LYS A 25 -13.73 -7.45 10.20
CA LYS A 25 -13.52 -7.03 11.58
C LYS A 25 -14.36 -7.81 12.58
N MET A 26 -15.44 -8.43 12.15
CA MET A 26 -16.41 -9.14 13.00
C MET A 26 -16.19 -10.64 12.95
N CYS A 27 -15.79 -11.17 11.82
CA CYS A 27 -15.61 -12.60 11.57
C CYS A 27 -14.11 -12.92 11.55
N GLY A 28 -13.61 -13.57 12.56
CA GLY A 28 -12.18 -13.84 12.73
C GLY A 28 -11.63 -14.98 11.87
N SER A 29 -12.01 -15.11 10.57
CA SER A 29 -11.46 -16.15 9.70
C SER A 29 -10.47 -15.58 8.66
N ILE A 30 -9.48 -16.39 8.29
CA ILE A 30 -8.46 -16.01 7.29
C ILE A 30 -9.10 -15.77 5.92
N ASP A 31 -10.11 -16.56 5.56
CA ASP A 31 -10.79 -16.47 4.27
C ASP A 31 -11.60 -15.18 4.12
N GLN A 32 -11.89 -14.52 5.21
CA GLN A 32 -12.61 -13.24 5.25
C GLN A 32 -11.68 -12.04 5.48
N GLY A 33 -10.37 -12.22 5.33
CA GLY A 33 -9.40 -11.15 5.53
C GLY A 33 -9.34 -10.68 6.98
N ASN A 34 -9.06 -11.56 7.84
CA ASN A 34 -9.11 -11.50 9.28
C ASN A 34 -8.28 -10.35 9.89
N ALA A 35 -8.88 -9.62 10.83
CA ALA A 35 -8.22 -8.63 11.67
C ALA A 35 -7.00 -9.18 12.44
N GLN A 36 -6.98 -10.46 12.76
CA GLN A 36 -5.87 -11.16 13.40
C GLN A 36 -4.57 -11.08 12.59
N TYR A 37 -4.66 -11.05 11.26
CA TYR A 37 -3.50 -10.99 10.36
C TYR A 37 -3.22 -9.57 9.85
N GLY A 38 -3.93 -8.57 10.33
CA GLY A 38 -3.70 -7.18 9.95
C GLY A 38 -4.06 -6.81 8.49
N ILE A 39 -4.79 -7.69 7.79
CA ILE A 39 -5.18 -7.47 6.38
C ILE A 39 -6.36 -6.50 6.27
N VAL A 40 -6.94 -6.10 7.39
CA VAL A 40 -8.05 -5.15 7.42
C VAL A 40 -7.50 -3.73 7.38
N GLY A 41 -7.34 -3.21 6.18
CA GLY A 41 -7.14 -1.79 5.94
C GLY A 41 -8.43 -1.01 6.17
N GLY A 42 -8.32 0.19 6.68
CA GLY A 42 -9.45 1.08 6.80
C GLY A 42 -9.02 2.48 6.41
N GLU A 43 -9.51 2.97 5.29
CA GLU A 43 -9.41 4.38 4.93
C GLU A 43 -10.67 5.09 5.42
N CYS A 44 -10.51 6.33 5.86
CA CYS A 44 -11.64 7.13 6.30
C CYS A 44 -11.53 8.56 5.78
N LEU A 45 -12.67 9.20 5.58
CA LEU A 45 -12.78 10.64 5.49
C LEU A 45 -12.76 11.20 6.91
N THR A 46 -11.78 12.03 7.22
CA THR A 46 -11.71 12.70 8.53
C THR A 46 -12.31 14.09 8.42
N VAL A 47 -13.36 14.33 9.19
CA VAL A 47 -14.00 15.64 9.33
C VAL A 47 -13.52 16.27 10.64
N LEU A 48 -13.10 17.54 10.56
CA LEU A 48 -12.66 18.33 11.71
C LEU A 48 -13.72 19.42 11.96
N ASP A 49 -14.50 19.25 13.02
CA ASP A 49 -15.54 20.20 13.39
C ASP A 49 -15.13 20.90 14.71
N ASN A 50 -14.71 22.15 14.60
CA ASN A 50 -14.25 22.98 15.73
C ASN A 50 -13.20 22.30 16.62
N VAL A 51 -12.27 21.57 16.02
CA VAL A 51 -11.20 20.90 16.76
C VAL A 51 -10.18 21.91 17.27
N PHE A 52 -9.98 21.95 18.58
CA PHE A 52 -8.95 22.76 19.20
C PHE A 52 -7.59 22.06 19.11
N VAL A 53 -6.59 22.76 18.59
CA VAL A 53 -5.20 22.29 18.49
C VAL A 53 -4.31 23.19 19.34
N PRO A 54 -3.80 22.71 20.48
CA PRO A 54 -2.88 23.48 21.30
C PRO A 54 -1.53 23.67 20.60
N TRP A 55 -0.86 24.76 20.88
CA TRP A 55 0.39 25.16 20.18
C TRP A 55 1.51 24.12 20.28
N GLU A 56 1.60 23.38 21.37
CA GLU A 56 2.59 22.30 21.54
C GLU A 56 2.44 21.16 20.53
N ARG A 57 1.30 21.10 19.83
CA ARG A 57 1.02 20.12 18.76
C ARG A 57 1.08 20.72 17.37
N VAL A 58 1.39 21.98 17.23
CA VAL A 58 1.51 22.67 15.95
C VAL A 58 2.96 22.71 15.52
N PHE A 59 3.28 22.12 14.38
CA PHE A 59 4.63 22.09 13.81
C PHE A 59 4.87 23.19 12.79
N MET A 60 3.84 23.60 12.07
CA MET A 60 3.87 24.70 11.09
C MET A 60 2.54 25.43 11.08
N CYS A 61 2.60 26.76 11.15
CA CYS A 61 1.42 27.64 11.03
C CYS A 61 1.79 28.96 10.37
N GLY A 62 1.90 28.96 9.05
CA GLY A 62 2.26 30.14 8.26
C GLY A 62 3.65 30.09 7.63
N GLU A 63 4.53 29.19 8.05
CA GLU A 63 5.89 28.99 7.51
C GLU A 63 5.84 28.24 6.18
N TYR A 64 5.10 28.76 5.20
CA TYR A 64 4.82 28.12 3.91
C TYR A 64 6.10 27.85 3.08
N GLN A 65 7.20 28.57 3.34
CA GLN A 65 8.48 28.36 2.66
C GLN A 65 9.04 26.96 2.89
N PHE A 66 8.63 26.26 3.94
CA PHE A 66 9.03 24.87 4.22
C PHE A 66 8.08 23.82 3.63
N SER A 67 6.97 24.24 3.00
CA SER A 67 5.97 23.31 2.47
C SER A 67 6.53 22.37 1.42
N GLY A 68 7.41 22.86 0.55
CA GLY A 68 8.07 22.03 -0.47
C GLY A 68 8.92 20.92 0.16
N LEU A 69 9.72 21.26 1.16
CA LEU A 69 10.54 20.28 1.89
C LEU A 69 9.68 19.26 2.64
N LEU A 70 8.62 19.70 3.29
CA LEU A 70 7.68 18.82 4.00
C LEU A 70 7.06 17.79 3.03
N VAL A 71 6.57 18.27 1.89
CA VAL A 71 5.92 17.39 0.88
C VAL A 71 6.93 16.43 0.27
N GLU A 72 8.14 16.89 -0.06
CA GLU A 72 9.20 16.03 -0.56
C GLU A 72 9.53 14.89 0.41
N ARG A 73 9.77 15.21 1.68
CA ARG A 73 10.08 14.24 2.73
C ARG A 73 8.93 13.24 2.91
N PHE A 74 7.73 13.73 3.09
CA PHE A 74 6.53 12.89 3.21
C PHE A 74 6.38 11.97 1.99
N ALA A 75 6.44 12.55 0.78
CA ALA A 75 6.19 11.81 -0.45
C ALA A 75 7.24 10.72 -0.70
N CYS A 76 8.52 10.97 -0.37
CA CYS A 76 9.57 9.96 -0.55
C CYS A 76 9.37 8.77 0.40
N TYR A 77 9.08 8.99 1.67
CA TYR A 77 8.80 7.90 2.61
C TYR A 77 7.52 7.14 2.23
N HIS A 78 6.47 7.85 1.83
CA HIS A 78 5.22 7.24 1.37
C HIS A 78 5.44 6.38 0.12
N ARG A 79 6.23 6.87 -0.83
CA ARG A 79 6.57 6.13 -2.05
C ARG A 79 7.48 4.92 -1.79
N ALA A 80 8.44 5.04 -0.89
CA ALA A 80 9.26 3.92 -0.46
C ALA A 80 8.41 2.79 0.14
N ASN A 81 7.41 3.14 0.95
CA ASN A 81 6.47 2.17 1.54
C ASN A 81 5.60 1.44 0.48
N TYR A 82 5.35 2.07 -0.66
CA TYR A 82 4.53 1.45 -1.73
C TYR A 82 5.10 0.12 -2.23
N GLY A 83 6.42 0.04 -2.37
CA GLY A 83 7.09 -1.19 -2.78
C GLY A 83 6.78 -2.34 -1.83
N GLY A 84 7.05 -2.17 -0.53
CA GLY A 84 6.77 -3.20 0.46
C GLY A 84 5.28 -3.55 0.61
N CYS A 85 4.41 -2.53 0.62
CA CYS A 85 2.96 -2.73 0.69
C CYS A 85 2.43 -3.50 -0.53
N LYS A 86 2.86 -3.14 -1.73
CA LYS A 86 2.35 -3.76 -2.96
C LYS A 86 2.97 -5.12 -3.23
N SER A 87 4.22 -5.38 -2.83
CA SER A 87 4.78 -6.73 -2.83
C SER A 87 3.93 -7.68 -1.99
N GLY A 88 3.60 -7.32 -0.75
CA GLY A 88 2.78 -8.16 0.11
C GLY A 88 1.36 -8.42 -0.44
N VAL A 89 0.73 -7.44 -1.10
CA VAL A 89 -0.55 -7.65 -1.79
C VAL A 89 -0.37 -8.54 -3.01
N SER A 90 0.71 -8.35 -3.77
CA SER A 90 1.01 -9.17 -4.95
C SER A 90 1.21 -10.64 -4.60
N ASP A 91 1.88 -10.94 -3.50
CA ASP A 91 2.05 -12.31 -3.00
C ASP A 91 0.70 -13.02 -2.78
N ILE A 92 -0.26 -12.31 -2.17
CA ILE A 92 -1.61 -12.85 -1.96
C ILE A 92 -2.29 -13.16 -3.29
N VAL A 93 -2.19 -12.26 -4.26
CA VAL A 93 -2.81 -12.45 -5.58
C VAL A 93 -2.12 -13.55 -6.37
N ILE A 94 -0.79 -13.68 -6.31
CA ILE A 94 -0.03 -14.79 -6.91
C ILE A 94 -0.49 -16.11 -6.31
N GLY A 95 -0.57 -16.17 -4.97
CA GLY A 95 -1.02 -17.37 -4.27
C GLY A 95 -2.45 -17.77 -4.65
N ALA A 96 -3.36 -16.79 -4.73
CA ALA A 96 -4.74 -17.03 -5.16
C ALA A 96 -4.82 -17.52 -6.62
N ALA A 97 -4.07 -16.91 -7.54
CA ALA A 97 -4.02 -17.32 -8.94
C ALA A 97 -3.45 -18.76 -9.10
N ALA A 98 -2.38 -19.07 -8.37
CA ALA A 98 -1.78 -20.41 -8.37
C ALA A 98 -2.75 -21.47 -7.82
N LEU A 99 -3.42 -21.16 -6.71
CA LEU A 99 -4.42 -22.04 -6.10
C LEU A 99 -5.62 -22.27 -7.02
N MET A 100 -6.10 -21.20 -7.68
CA MET A 100 -7.17 -21.32 -8.67
C MET A 100 -6.78 -22.23 -9.84
N ALA A 101 -5.56 -22.08 -10.37
CA ALA A 101 -5.05 -22.91 -11.43
C ALA A 101 -4.93 -24.37 -11.02
N ASP A 102 -4.53 -24.64 -9.78
CA ASP A 102 -4.41 -26.00 -9.24
C ASP A 102 -5.79 -26.66 -9.08
N TYR A 103 -6.75 -26.00 -8.45
CA TYR A 103 -8.12 -26.48 -8.29
C TYR A 103 -8.84 -26.72 -9.62
N SER A 104 -8.54 -25.94 -10.63
CA SER A 104 -9.09 -26.09 -11.98
C SER A 104 -8.35 -27.15 -12.84
N GLY A 105 -7.28 -27.75 -12.33
CA GLY A 105 -6.53 -28.84 -12.97
C GLY A 105 -5.57 -28.41 -14.07
N TYR A 106 -5.36 -27.11 -14.32
CA TYR A 106 -4.44 -26.61 -15.37
C TYR A 106 -3.15 -25.94 -14.82
N GLY A 107 -2.86 -26.04 -13.54
CA GLY A 107 -1.65 -25.47 -12.93
C GLY A 107 -0.32 -25.95 -13.54
N LYS A 108 -0.34 -27.09 -14.26
CA LYS A 108 0.85 -27.60 -14.97
C LYS A 108 0.98 -27.10 -16.41
N ALA A 109 0.00 -26.39 -16.93
CA ALA A 109 0.01 -25.86 -18.29
C ALA A 109 1.12 -24.80 -18.48
N GLY A 110 1.84 -24.87 -19.62
CA GLY A 110 2.97 -23.98 -19.89
C GLY A 110 2.60 -22.49 -19.81
N HIS A 111 1.51 -22.10 -20.47
CA HIS A 111 1.03 -20.72 -20.48
C HIS A 111 0.62 -20.20 -19.10
N VAL A 112 0.16 -21.06 -18.18
CA VAL A 112 -0.16 -20.66 -16.80
C VAL A 112 1.14 -20.39 -16.02
N LYS A 113 2.13 -21.28 -16.17
CA LYS A 113 3.44 -21.10 -15.53
C LYS A 113 4.15 -19.84 -16.03
N GLU A 114 4.06 -19.54 -17.32
CA GLU A 114 4.63 -18.30 -17.89
C GLU A 114 3.99 -17.06 -17.24
N LYS A 115 2.67 -17.04 -17.08
CA LYS A 115 1.96 -15.93 -16.42
C LYS A 115 2.33 -15.78 -14.94
N LEU A 116 2.40 -16.89 -14.21
CA LEU A 116 2.84 -16.86 -12.81
C LEU A 116 4.29 -16.37 -12.68
N ASN A 117 5.18 -16.80 -13.57
CA ASN A 117 6.56 -16.34 -13.60
C ASN A 117 6.64 -14.83 -13.87
N GLU A 118 5.82 -14.30 -14.78
CA GLU A 118 5.74 -12.87 -15.05
C GLU A 118 5.24 -12.09 -13.82
N MET A 119 4.23 -12.59 -13.14
CA MET A 119 3.72 -11.99 -11.90
C MET A 119 4.80 -11.98 -10.81
N ILE A 120 5.53 -13.06 -10.60
CA ILE A 120 6.65 -13.14 -9.65
C ILE A 120 7.76 -12.14 -10.04
N HIS A 121 8.10 -12.07 -11.33
CA HIS A 121 9.10 -11.13 -11.80
C HIS A 121 8.72 -9.66 -11.50
N MET A 122 7.46 -9.29 -11.71
CA MET A 122 6.96 -7.96 -11.38
C MET A 122 7.01 -7.68 -9.87
N GLU A 123 6.57 -8.63 -9.06
CA GLU A 123 6.59 -8.52 -7.60
C GLU A 123 8.01 -8.35 -7.07
N GLU A 124 8.94 -9.24 -7.43
CA GLU A 124 10.34 -9.21 -6.98
C GLU A 124 11.05 -7.92 -7.44
N SER A 125 10.69 -7.39 -8.62
CA SER A 125 11.22 -6.10 -9.10
C SER A 125 10.75 -4.93 -8.22
N LEU A 126 9.52 -4.95 -7.72
CA LEU A 126 9.00 -3.96 -6.78
C LEU A 126 9.69 -4.06 -5.43
N TRP A 127 9.84 -5.28 -4.91
CA TRP A 127 10.53 -5.53 -3.66
C TRP A 127 11.98 -5.08 -3.70
N ALA A 128 12.73 -5.48 -4.73
CA ALA A 128 14.14 -5.10 -4.91
C ALA A 128 14.31 -3.58 -4.98
N CYS A 129 13.44 -2.87 -5.69
CA CYS A 129 13.46 -1.41 -5.78
C CYS A 129 13.20 -0.75 -4.42
N SER A 130 12.24 -1.26 -3.65
CA SER A 130 11.91 -0.76 -2.31
C SER A 130 13.05 -0.99 -1.31
N LEU A 131 13.67 -2.16 -1.37
CA LEU A 131 14.83 -2.48 -0.54
C LEU A 131 16.02 -1.57 -0.87
N ALA A 132 16.35 -1.42 -2.16
CA ALA A 132 17.41 -0.53 -2.60
C ALA A 132 17.14 0.93 -2.17
N CYS A 133 15.89 1.40 -2.31
CA CYS A 133 15.48 2.72 -1.84
C CYS A 133 15.79 2.95 -0.36
N SER A 134 15.56 1.93 0.45
CA SER A 134 15.84 1.98 1.89
C SER A 134 17.33 1.92 2.21
N CYS A 135 18.11 1.14 1.44
CA CYS A 135 19.55 0.94 1.67
C CYS A 135 20.41 2.12 1.19
N GLU A 136 20.02 2.76 0.09
CA GLU A 136 20.76 3.86 -0.55
C GLU A 136 20.44 5.25 0.04
N GLY A 137 19.60 5.29 1.06
CA GLY A 137 19.26 6.52 1.76
C GLY A 137 20.43 7.13 2.52
N LYS A 138 20.27 8.36 2.99
CA LYS A 138 21.31 9.12 3.68
C LYS A 138 20.75 9.87 4.89
N CYS A 139 21.61 10.08 5.89
CA CYS A 139 21.24 10.93 7.01
C CYS A 139 21.10 12.39 6.57
N THR A 140 20.04 13.04 7.03
CA THR A 140 19.84 14.48 6.90
C THR A 140 20.69 15.26 7.90
N PRO A 141 20.87 16.57 7.75
CA PRO A 141 21.57 17.39 8.76
C PRO A 141 20.96 17.31 10.16
N SER A 142 19.67 16.97 10.29
CA SER A 142 19.01 16.75 11.59
C SER A 142 19.26 15.36 12.19
N GLY A 143 20.01 14.50 11.52
CA GLY A 143 20.27 13.13 11.96
C GLY A 143 19.20 12.10 11.59
N ALA A 144 18.09 12.53 10.98
CA ALA A 144 17.08 11.60 10.48
C ALA A 144 17.57 10.91 9.21
N TYR A 145 17.32 9.61 9.08
CA TYR A 145 17.62 8.86 7.86
C TYR A 145 16.57 9.16 6.79
N PHE A 146 17.01 9.52 5.59
CA PHE A 146 16.12 9.83 4.46
C PHE A 146 16.38 8.82 3.35
N VAL A 147 15.31 8.16 2.91
CA VAL A 147 15.34 7.18 1.82
C VAL A 147 15.81 7.82 0.51
N ASP A 148 16.34 7.00 -0.41
CA ASP A 148 16.74 7.53 -1.71
C ASP A 148 15.52 8.02 -2.52
N PRO A 149 15.46 9.33 -2.85
CA PRO A 149 14.27 9.90 -3.50
C PRO A 149 14.09 9.45 -4.95
N LEU A 150 15.18 9.11 -5.65
CA LEU A 150 15.09 8.61 -7.02
C LEU A 150 14.48 7.21 -7.02
N LEU A 151 15.00 6.31 -6.20
CA LEU A 151 14.49 4.94 -6.09
C LEU A 151 13.07 4.89 -5.52
N ALA A 152 12.71 5.80 -4.60
CA ALA A 152 11.33 5.95 -4.13
C ALA A 152 10.38 6.30 -5.30
N ASN A 153 10.79 7.20 -6.19
CA ASN A 153 10.01 7.57 -7.37
C ASN A 153 9.94 6.43 -8.41
N VAL A 154 11.05 5.73 -8.64
CA VAL A 154 11.08 4.56 -9.53
C VAL A 154 10.16 3.47 -9.03
N GLY A 155 10.23 3.12 -7.73
CA GLY A 155 9.33 2.16 -7.11
C GLY A 155 7.86 2.55 -7.26
N LYS A 156 7.52 3.80 -6.95
CA LYS A 156 6.16 4.31 -7.15
C LYS A 156 5.70 4.24 -8.61
N HIS A 157 6.58 4.60 -9.56
CA HIS A 157 6.25 4.51 -10.98
C HIS A 157 5.98 3.07 -11.41
N ASN A 158 6.82 2.13 -10.98
CA ASN A 158 6.64 0.71 -11.27
C ASN A 158 5.31 0.19 -10.71
N VAL A 159 5.00 0.48 -9.44
CA VAL A 159 3.72 0.11 -8.83
C VAL A 159 2.53 0.56 -9.68
N THR A 160 2.53 1.82 -10.11
CA THR A 160 1.40 2.38 -10.88
C THR A 160 1.29 1.86 -12.31
N LYS A 161 2.35 1.30 -12.84
CA LYS A 161 2.41 0.77 -14.20
C LYS A 161 2.14 -0.73 -14.24
N LEU A 162 2.80 -1.47 -13.36
CA LEU A 162 2.76 -2.93 -13.38
C LEU A 162 1.45 -3.51 -12.84
N ILE A 163 0.71 -2.77 -12.00
CA ILE A 163 -0.52 -3.27 -11.39
C ILE A 163 -1.56 -3.73 -12.43
N TYR A 164 -1.67 -3.03 -13.56
CA TYR A 164 -2.62 -3.38 -14.61
C TYR A 164 -2.28 -4.71 -15.29
N ASP A 165 -0.99 -4.93 -15.57
CA ASP A 165 -0.53 -6.19 -16.17
C ASP A 165 -0.65 -7.33 -15.17
N PHE A 166 -0.34 -7.06 -13.91
CA PHE A 166 -0.45 -8.01 -12.81
C PHE A 166 -1.89 -8.50 -12.63
N ASP A 167 -2.84 -7.59 -12.51
CA ASP A 167 -4.26 -7.91 -12.37
C ASP A 167 -4.81 -8.61 -13.61
N ARG A 168 -4.41 -8.18 -14.81
CA ARG A 168 -4.78 -8.83 -16.07
C ARG A 168 -4.32 -10.29 -16.11
N LEU A 169 -3.10 -10.57 -15.67
CA LEU A 169 -2.57 -11.94 -15.65
C LEU A 169 -3.31 -12.81 -14.63
N ALA A 170 -3.61 -12.28 -13.45
CA ALA A 170 -4.39 -12.97 -12.44
C ALA A 170 -5.81 -13.30 -12.93
N GLN A 171 -6.48 -12.33 -13.56
CA GLN A 171 -7.81 -12.54 -14.15
C GLN A 171 -7.77 -13.58 -15.28
N ASP A 172 -6.76 -13.52 -16.14
CA ASP A 172 -6.61 -14.47 -17.25
C ASP A 172 -6.34 -15.91 -16.76
N ILE A 173 -5.56 -16.07 -15.68
CA ILE A 173 -5.39 -17.36 -15.01
C ILE A 173 -6.72 -17.83 -14.41
N GLY A 174 -7.48 -16.94 -13.77
CA GLY A 174 -8.78 -17.26 -13.18
C GLY A 174 -9.88 -17.54 -14.23
N GLY A 175 -9.67 -17.14 -15.46
CA GLY A 175 -10.62 -17.33 -16.55
C GLY A 175 -11.97 -16.63 -16.28
N GLY A 176 -13.06 -17.26 -16.72
CA GLY A 176 -14.42 -16.71 -16.54
C GLY A 176 -14.92 -16.71 -15.10
N ILE A 177 -14.28 -17.43 -14.18
CA ILE A 177 -14.74 -17.57 -12.78
C ILE A 177 -14.72 -16.25 -12.04
N ILE A 178 -13.75 -15.37 -12.35
CA ILE A 178 -13.66 -14.05 -11.69
C ILE A 178 -14.79 -13.12 -12.13
N ALA A 179 -15.32 -13.32 -13.32
CA ALA A 179 -16.37 -12.46 -13.89
C ALA A 179 -17.80 -13.00 -13.68
N THR A 180 -17.93 -14.18 -13.11
CA THR A 180 -19.20 -14.83 -12.78
C THR A 180 -19.37 -14.98 -11.28
#